data_b7566ced60ba43a04d4ce23c01722b43
#
_entry.id   b7566ced60ba43a04d4ce23c01722b43
#
_cell.length_a   1.000
_cell.length_b   1.000
_cell.length_c   1.000
_cell.angle_alpha   90.00
_cell.angle_beta   90.00
_cell.angle_gamma   90.00
#
_symmetry.space_group_name_H-M   'P 1'
#
loop_
_entity.id
_entity.type
_entity.pdbx_description
1 polymer ?
#
loop_
_entity_poly.entity_id
_entity_poly.type
_entity_poly.pdbx_seq_one_letter_code
_entity_poly.pdbx_strand_id
1 'polypeptide(L)'
;MRITTTMRTTRKLVGLATVVSVVLLAWLAIHRTAAQAEEAPFAMHCAEFAGAVLSPELIEMPTAGALIESAAMIGATAQGNQQGGEYCRITGRIKALNPTTPDIRFDLNLPRRWNGRALQIGGGGYNGVVVSGTGVMPFSPDRAPLAQGYATFGDDSGHVGDSSLAEFGFVDEAVTNFGYAHLKKTHDVALALIANAYGRPPQRMYFAGGSTGGREGYTVMQRFPDDYDGVIANSPALNFSGVRLIGVKLGQAEYATPGGFVPPALLESVYQRTLEVCDRLDGTADGIVSDVEACRAHQAQIIDSLRCALRPSSHDACLTDAQLATLLVMRDGLSLPYRLAWGVSGYRGYNVFQGTQLTGALGLAHQSGRQPAPTFYANGYLFTQGDGYLRYFVARDANFDSLTFDPQRPGKYRSQLVALSATIGSMNPDLSRYIAHGGKLITLQGLADEVISPNQTIAYHDALVARFGKDEVDRFMRLYMVPGFQHGNGVFIPSVDLLGALDAWVTRGVAPETLTATDLAAATNGRSRPLCRYPGFPRFIGKGNVNLASSFVCAQP
;
A
#
# COMPACT_ATOMS: atom_id res chain seq x y z
N MET A 1 -33.89 -84.35 34.02
CA MET A 1 -34.23 -83.63 35.26
C MET A 1 -33.87 -82.18 35.08
N ARG A 2 -34.87 -81.29 35.14
CA ARG A 2 -34.82 -79.79 35.25
C ARG A 2 -34.15 -79.03 34.08
N ILE A 3 -34.90 -78.46 33.12
CA ILE A 3 -35.84 -77.31 33.15
C ILE A 3 -35.20 -76.02 33.72
N THR A 4 -35.33 -75.01 32.85
CA THR A 4 -35.40 -73.55 33.06
C THR A 4 -34.14 -72.80 32.60
N THR A 5 -34.18 -71.74 31.82
CA THR A 5 -35.19 -70.82 31.44
C THR A 5 -34.60 -69.90 30.37
N THR A 6 -35.21 -69.85 29.20
CA THR A 6 -34.96 -68.84 28.18
C THR A 6 -35.99 -67.77 28.40
N MET A 7 -35.55 -66.53 28.73
CA MET A 7 -36.31 -65.31 28.51
C MET A 7 -35.60 -64.16 29.26
N ARG A 8 -34.72 -63.42 28.57
CA ARG A 8 -34.32 -62.05 28.98
C ARG A 8 -33.38 -61.36 28.00
N THR A 9 -33.45 -61.58 26.71
CA THR A 9 -32.54 -60.92 25.77
C THR A 9 -33.23 -60.05 24.70
N THR A 10 -34.55 -59.98 24.63
CA THR A 10 -35.25 -59.24 23.58
C THR A 10 -35.71 -57.80 23.97
N ARG A 11 -35.66 -57.41 25.25
CA ARG A 11 -36.07 -56.03 25.64
C ARG A 11 -34.96 -55.01 25.68
N LYS A 12 -33.67 -55.39 25.61
CA LYS A 12 -32.54 -54.41 25.59
C LYS A 12 -32.15 -53.94 24.20
N LEU A 13 -32.53 -54.63 23.13
CA LEU A 13 -32.20 -54.23 21.75
C LEU A 13 -33.17 -53.19 21.16
N VAL A 14 -34.42 -53.17 21.61
CA VAL A 14 -35.40 -52.17 21.13
C VAL A 14 -35.18 -50.79 21.77
N GLY A 15 -34.67 -50.73 23.01
CA GLY A 15 -34.35 -49.48 23.68
C GLY A 15 -33.10 -48.80 23.12
N LEU A 16 -32.15 -49.55 22.60
CA LEU A 16 -30.89 -49.01 22.05
C LEU A 16 -31.11 -48.42 20.65
N ALA A 17 -32.01 -49.03 19.83
CA ALA A 17 -32.31 -48.53 18.49
C ALA A 17 -33.10 -47.19 18.52
N THR A 18 -33.99 -47.01 19.50
CA THR A 18 -34.76 -45.76 19.67
C THR A 18 -33.91 -44.62 20.21
N VAL A 19 -32.97 -44.84 21.12
CA VAL A 19 -32.07 -43.84 21.65
C VAL A 19 -31.06 -43.37 20.59
N VAL A 20 -30.51 -44.27 19.78
CA VAL A 20 -29.60 -43.93 18.67
C VAL A 20 -30.33 -43.15 17.58
N SER A 21 -31.57 -43.50 17.25
CA SER A 21 -32.38 -42.75 16.25
C SER A 21 -32.74 -41.33 16.72
N VAL A 22 -33.05 -41.13 18.01
CA VAL A 22 -33.34 -39.81 18.57
C VAL A 22 -32.08 -38.94 18.67
N VAL A 23 -30.95 -39.54 19.01
CA VAL A 23 -29.64 -38.84 19.07
C VAL A 23 -29.17 -38.47 17.65
N LEU A 24 -29.33 -39.33 16.64
CA LEU A 24 -29.02 -39.01 15.25
C LEU A 24 -29.94 -37.92 14.67
N LEU A 25 -31.25 -37.96 14.98
CA LEU A 25 -32.18 -36.91 14.53
C LEU A 25 -31.93 -35.57 15.24
N ALA A 26 -31.57 -35.58 16.51
CA ALA A 26 -31.17 -34.38 17.24
C ALA A 26 -29.82 -33.84 16.72
N TRP A 27 -28.84 -34.72 16.39
CA TRP A 27 -27.55 -34.35 15.82
C TRP A 27 -27.72 -33.76 14.40
N LEU A 28 -28.57 -34.36 13.55
CA LEU A 28 -28.95 -33.84 12.22
C LEU A 28 -29.74 -32.54 12.30
N ALA A 29 -30.57 -32.35 13.31
CA ALA A 29 -31.28 -31.09 13.54
C ALA A 29 -30.32 -29.98 14.00
N ILE A 30 -29.39 -30.27 14.91
CA ILE A 30 -28.38 -29.34 15.40
C ILE A 30 -27.39 -28.97 14.27
N HIS A 31 -27.02 -29.92 13.41
CA HIS A 31 -26.12 -29.66 12.28
C HIS A 31 -26.84 -28.98 11.10
N ARG A 32 -28.14 -29.19 10.92
CA ARG A 32 -28.93 -28.39 9.94
C ARG A 32 -29.13 -26.95 10.39
N THR A 33 -29.26 -26.68 11.67
CA THR A 33 -29.30 -25.29 12.21
C THR A 33 -27.96 -24.61 12.22
N ALA A 34 -26.83 -25.34 12.26
CA ALA A 34 -25.48 -24.76 12.15
C ALA A 34 -25.04 -24.53 10.69
N ALA A 35 -25.67 -25.17 9.70
CA ALA A 35 -25.37 -24.99 8.28
C ALA A 35 -26.27 -23.96 7.57
N GLN A 36 -27.26 -23.46 8.22
CA GLN A 36 -28.04 -22.27 7.87
C GLN A 36 -27.66 -21.16 8.87
N ALA A 37 -26.45 -20.64 8.76
CA ALA A 37 -26.27 -19.22 9.01
C ALA A 37 -27.18 -18.54 7.95
N GLU A 38 -28.43 -18.25 8.33
CA GLU A 38 -29.37 -17.46 7.58
C GLU A 38 -28.59 -16.27 7.02
N GLU A 39 -28.50 -16.19 5.67
CA GLU A 39 -28.17 -14.92 5.03
C GLU A 39 -29.17 -13.93 5.65
N ALA A 40 -28.70 -13.06 6.55
CA ALA A 40 -29.53 -12.00 7.09
C ALA A 40 -30.18 -11.33 5.87
N PRO A 41 -31.50 -11.28 5.76
CA PRO A 41 -32.10 -10.70 4.59
C PRO A 41 -31.51 -9.31 4.45
N PHE A 42 -31.13 -8.96 3.22
CA PHE A 42 -30.71 -7.58 2.89
C PHE A 42 -31.96 -6.71 3.13
N ALA A 43 -32.12 -6.34 4.41
CA ALA A 43 -33.39 -5.86 4.99
C ALA A 43 -33.68 -4.40 4.59
N MET A 44 -32.90 -3.85 3.62
CA MET A 44 -32.98 -2.45 3.30
C MET A 44 -33.26 -2.17 1.85
N HIS A 45 -34.21 -1.27 1.65
CA HIS A 45 -34.35 -0.57 0.38
C HIS A 45 -33.17 0.43 0.26
N CYS A 46 -32.21 0.16 -0.62
CA CYS A 46 -31.01 0.99 -0.82
C CYS A 46 -31.34 2.50 -0.93
N ALA A 47 -32.47 2.82 -1.59
CA ALA A 47 -32.90 4.21 -1.80
C ALA A 47 -33.22 4.97 -0.49
N GLU A 48 -33.50 4.26 0.62
CA GLU A 48 -33.83 4.87 1.92
C GLU A 48 -32.65 5.57 2.57
N PHE A 49 -31.42 5.27 2.12
CA PHE A 49 -30.24 5.98 2.60
C PHE A 49 -30.12 7.40 2.03
N ALA A 50 -30.66 7.67 0.86
CA ALA A 50 -30.53 8.97 0.21
C ALA A 50 -31.20 10.07 1.08
N GLY A 51 -30.45 11.15 1.34
CA GLY A 51 -30.89 12.25 2.19
C GLY A 51 -30.68 12.01 3.69
N ALA A 52 -30.21 10.83 4.11
CA ALA A 52 -29.94 10.56 5.52
C ALA A 52 -28.79 11.44 6.04
N VAL A 53 -28.93 11.91 7.29
CA VAL A 53 -27.91 12.70 7.99
C VAL A 53 -27.41 11.88 9.17
N LEU A 54 -26.08 11.73 9.25
CA LEU A 54 -25.42 11.13 10.41
C LEU A 54 -24.96 12.24 11.33
N SER A 55 -25.32 12.09 12.62
CA SER A 55 -24.91 13.01 13.68
C SER A 55 -23.39 12.97 13.90
N PRO A 56 -22.75 14.12 14.25
CA PRO A 56 -21.34 14.18 14.59
C PRO A 56 -20.92 13.20 15.69
N GLU A 57 -21.80 12.87 16.62
CA GLU A 57 -21.53 11.96 17.76
C GLU A 57 -21.25 10.51 17.34
N LEU A 58 -21.63 10.13 16.11
CA LEU A 58 -21.34 8.82 15.53
C LEU A 58 -19.92 8.73 14.94
N ILE A 59 -19.20 9.85 14.89
CA ILE A 59 -17.89 9.98 14.26
C ILE A 59 -16.89 10.44 15.32
N GLU A 60 -15.93 9.60 15.63
CA GLU A 60 -14.97 9.87 16.73
C GLU A 60 -14.12 11.13 16.49
N MET A 61 -13.80 11.42 15.22
CA MET A 61 -13.01 12.60 14.86
C MET A 61 -13.89 13.84 14.66
N PRO A 62 -13.40 15.06 15.00
CA PRO A 62 -14.16 16.29 14.89
C PRO A 62 -14.71 16.56 13.48
N THR A 63 -16.03 16.73 13.38
CA THR A 63 -16.77 16.97 12.12
C THR A 63 -18.12 17.64 12.43
N ALA A 64 -18.77 18.23 11.41
CA ALA A 64 -20.16 18.69 11.52
C ALA A 64 -21.18 17.60 11.09
N GLY A 65 -20.79 16.32 11.10
CA GLY A 65 -21.63 15.18 10.74
C GLY A 65 -21.44 14.76 9.27
N ALA A 66 -22.33 13.89 8.77
CA ALA A 66 -22.30 13.44 7.38
C ALA A 66 -23.68 13.51 6.73
N LEU A 67 -23.70 13.75 5.40
CA LEU A 67 -24.88 13.76 4.55
C LEU A 67 -24.72 12.70 3.46
N ILE A 68 -25.71 11.83 3.34
CA ILE A 68 -25.81 10.88 2.23
C ILE A 68 -26.46 11.57 1.05
N GLU A 69 -25.70 11.77 -0.04
CA GLU A 69 -26.18 12.51 -1.21
C GLU A 69 -26.97 11.62 -2.16
N SER A 70 -26.53 10.38 -2.33
CA SER A 70 -27.25 9.41 -3.15
C SER A 70 -27.09 7.98 -2.65
N ALA A 71 -28.08 7.15 -2.95
CA ALA A 71 -28.01 5.71 -2.75
C ALA A 71 -28.80 5.03 -3.86
N ALA A 72 -28.17 4.13 -4.60
CA ALA A 72 -28.77 3.47 -5.75
C ALA A 72 -28.31 2.01 -5.87
N MET A 73 -29.23 1.13 -6.23
CA MET A 73 -28.92 -0.25 -6.59
C MET A 73 -28.20 -0.27 -7.95
N ILE A 74 -27.02 -0.87 -7.96
CA ILE A 74 -26.25 -1.15 -9.17
C ILE A 74 -26.45 -2.62 -9.52
N GLY A 75 -26.87 -2.88 -10.76
CA GLY A 75 -27.12 -4.23 -11.24
C GLY A 75 -25.86 -5.07 -11.35
N ALA A 76 -26.03 -6.39 -11.39
CA ALA A 76 -24.93 -7.31 -11.60
C ALA A 76 -24.26 -7.09 -12.97
N THR A 77 -22.93 -7.06 -13.00
CA THR A 77 -22.15 -6.97 -14.24
C THR A 77 -21.63 -8.35 -14.65
N ALA A 78 -21.74 -8.67 -15.95
CA ALA A 78 -21.32 -9.96 -16.51
C ALA A 78 -19.92 -9.92 -17.15
N GLN A 79 -19.18 -8.80 -17.08
CA GLN A 79 -17.95 -8.60 -17.83
C GLN A 79 -16.68 -8.74 -16.97
N GLY A 80 -15.79 -9.66 -17.38
CA GLY A 80 -14.43 -9.82 -16.91
C GLY A 80 -14.30 -10.07 -15.40
N ASN A 81 -13.15 -9.65 -14.84
CA ASN A 81 -12.84 -9.78 -13.40
C ASN A 81 -13.71 -8.88 -12.51
N GLN A 82 -14.56 -8.04 -13.08
CA GLN A 82 -15.59 -7.25 -12.39
C GLN A 82 -16.94 -7.97 -12.29
N GLN A 83 -17.03 -9.28 -12.62
CA GLN A 83 -18.24 -10.07 -12.39
C GLN A 83 -18.62 -9.97 -10.92
N GLY A 84 -19.60 -9.13 -10.63
CA GLY A 84 -20.14 -8.86 -9.30
C GLY A 84 -21.63 -9.05 -9.25
N GLY A 85 -22.14 -9.44 -8.08
CA GLY A 85 -23.58 -9.40 -7.79
C GLY A 85 -24.07 -7.96 -7.69
N GLU A 86 -25.38 -7.81 -7.53
CA GLU A 86 -25.98 -6.51 -7.23
C GLU A 86 -25.41 -5.93 -5.92
N TYR A 87 -25.27 -4.61 -5.89
CA TYR A 87 -24.86 -3.89 -4.68
C TYR A 87 -25.55 -2.52 -4.59
N CYS A 88 -25.67 -2.02 -3.38
CA CYS A 88 -26.10 -0.65 -3.12
C CYS A 88 -24.87 0.25 -3.11
N ARG A 89 -24.80 1.22 -4.03
CA ARG A 89 -23.79 2.27 -4.00
C ARG A 89 -24.35 3.47 -3.27
N ILE A 90 -23.63 3.91 -2.24
CA ILE A 90 -23.93 5.09 -1.42
C ILE A 90 -22.82 6.10 -1.63
N THR A 91 -23.18 7.35 -1.94
CA THR A 91 -22.24 8.46 -1.98
C THR A 91 -22.66 9.53 -1.00
N GLY A 92 -21.69 10.24 -0.43
CA GLY A 92 -21.99 11.27 0.55
C GLY A 92 -20.79 12.16 0.86
N ARG A 93 -21.03 13.06 1.82
CA ARG A 93 -20.04 14.01 2.33
C ARG A 93 -19.98 13.99 3.83
N ILE A 94 -18.77 13.97 4.38
CA ILE A 94 -18.53 14.23 5.80
C ILE A 94 -18.16 15.70 5.92
N LYS A 95 -18.94 16.45 6.68
CA LYS A 95 -18.87 17.90 6.75
C LYS A 95 -17.65 18.36 7.53
N ALA A 96 -16.90 19.30 6.93
CA ALA A 96 -15.82 19.98 7.63
C ALA A 96 -16.37 20.87 8.75
N LEU A 97 -15.53 21.15 9.76
CA LEU A 97 -15.86 22.15 10.80
C LEU A 97 -15.63 23.57 10.30
N ASN A 98 -14.54 23.79 9.58
CA ASN A 98 -14.23 25.08 9.00
C ASN A 98 -14.94 25.21 7.65
N PRO A 99 -15.79 26.24 7.43
CA PRO A 99 -16.53 26.45 6.19
C PRO A 99 -15.64 26.64 4.94
N THR A 100 -14.36 26.98 5.12
CA THR A 100 -13.39 27.11 4.02
C THR A 100 -12.69 25.79 3.66
N THR A 101 -12.87 24.75 4.48
CA THR A 101 -12.32 23.42 4.22
C THR A 101 -13.30 22.63 3.37
N PRO A 102 -12.86 21.97 2.29
CA PRO A 102 -13.71 21.04 1.56
C PRO A 102 -14.19 19.87 2.45
N ASP A 103 -15.44 19.45 2.23
CA ASP A 103 -15.97 18.23 2.83
C ASP A 103 -15.22 17.01 2.31
N ILE A 104 -15.17 15.92 3.10
CA ILE A 104 -14.67 14.63 2.63
C ILE A 104 -15.79 13.96 1.83
N ARG A 105 -15.57 13.72 0.54
CA ARG A 105 -16.48 12.93 -0.30
C ARG A 105 -16.10 11.45 -0.21
N PHE A 106 -17.09 10.58 -0.12
CA PHE A 106 -16.88 9.14 -0.02
C PHE A 106 -17.83 8.33 -0.89
N ASP A 107 -17.38 7.14 -1.27
CA ASP A 107 -18.17 6.06 -1.84
C ASP A 107 -18.18 4.86 -0.88
N LEU A 108 -19.37 4.25 -0.69
CA LEU A 108 -19.54 3.00 0.03
C LEU A 108 -20.38 2.04 -0.83
N ASN A 109 -19.91 0.82 -1.01
CA ASN A 109 -20.57 -0.21 -1.79
C ASN A 109 -20.98 -1.38 -0.89
N LEU A 110 -22.26 -1.66 -0.81
CA LEU A 110 -22.84 -2.70 0.03
C LEU A 110 -23.32 -3.86 -0.87
N PRO A 111 -22.58 -4.98 -0.95
CA PRO A 111 -22.96 -6.11 -1.80
C PRO A 111 -24.22 -6.78 -1.26
N ARG A 112 -25.14 -7.18 -2.13
CA ARG A 112 -26.35 -7.91 -1.75
C ARG A 112 -26.02 -9.22 -1.00
N ARG A 113 -24.93 -9.90 -1.41
CA ARG A 113 -24.40 -11.09 -0.75
C ARG A 113 -23.14 -10.72 0.05
N TRP A 114 -23.37 -10.15 1.23
CA TRP A 114 -22.29 -9.73 2.09
C TRP A 114 -21.64 -10.91 2.83
N ASN A 115 -20.32 -10.98 2.79
CA ASN A 115 -19.54 -12.03 3.45
C ASN A 115 -19.21 -11.71 4.93
N GLY A 116 -19.76 -10.62 5.49
CA GLY A 116 -19.49 -10.18 6.87
C GLY A 116 -18.18 -9.41 7.04
N ARG A 117 -17.52 -9.01 5.95
CA ARG A 117 -16.23 -8.28 5.96
C ARG A 117 -16.39 -6.91 5.33
N ALA A 118 -15.58 -5.97 5.79
CA ALA A 118 -15.46 -4.64 5.18
C ALA A 118 -14.00 -4.35 4.81
N LEU A 119 -13.80 -3.56 3.76
CA LEU A 119 -12.49 -3.15 3.26
C LEU A 119 -12.51 -1.65 2.94
N GLN A 120 -11.69 -0.88 3.67
CA GLN A 120 -11.37 0.50 3.32
C GLN A 120 -10.18 0.52 2.37
N ILE A 121 -10.24 1.37 1.35
CA ILE A 121 -9.20 1.47 0.33
C ILE A 121 -8.64 2.88 0.32
N GLY A 122 -7.31 2.97 0.46
CA GLY A 122 -6.57 4.23 0.47
C GLY A 122 -6.26 4.76 -0.93
N GLY A 123 -5.91 6.04 -0.98
CA GLY A 123 -5.63 6.77 -2.22
C GLY A 123 -4.17 6.76 -2.67
N GLY A 124 -3.74 7.81 -3.39
CA GLY A 124 -2.37 7.91 -3.93
C GLY A 124 -1.93 9.36 -4.16
N GLY A 125 -0.62 9.61 -4.18
CA GLY A 125 -0.04 10.95 -4.35
C GLY A 125 -0.51 11.91 -3.26
N TYR A 126 -1.09 13.04 -3.66
CA TYR A 126 -1.79 13.94 -2.75
C TYR A 126 -3.29 13.63 -2.61
N ASN A 127 -3.77 12.47 -3.09
CA ASN A 127 -5.19 12.08 -3.11
C ASN A 127 -6.08 13.07 -3.92
N GLY A 128 -7.23 13.49 -3.38
CA GLY A 128 -8.13 14.48 -4.03
C GLY A 128 -9.18 13.88 -4.97
N VAL A 129 -9.16 12.58 -5.18
CA VAL A 129 -10.13 11.80 -5.97
C VAL A 129 -10.74 10.73 -5.10
N VAL A 130 -12.06 10.59 -5.16
CA VAL A 130 -12.78 9.56 -4.40
C VAL A 130 -12.37 8.16 -4.87
N VAL A 131 -11.91 7.34 -3.94
CA VAL A 131 -11.61 5.93 -4.19
C VAL A 131 -12.92 5.15 -4.22
N SER A 132 -13.33 4.68 -5.40
CA SER A 132 -14.65 4.05 -5.60
C SER A 132 -14.80 2.67 -4.95
N GLY A 133 -13.71 1.95 -4.71
CA GLY A 133 -13.75 0.61 -4.11
C GLY A 133 -14.34 -0.51 -4.97
N THR A 134 -14.62 -0.27 -6.26
CA THR A 134 -15.31 -1.22 -7.15
C THR A 134 -14.37 -2.01 -8.08
N GLY A 135 -13.10 -1.57 -8.20
CA GLY A 135 -12.13 -2.16 -9.13
C GLY A 135 -11.51 -3.47 -8.65
N VAL A 136 -10.91 -4.18 -9.60
CA VAL A 136 -9.96 -5.26 -9.32
C VAL A 136 -8.67 -4.61 -8.79
N MET A 137 -8.12 -5.16 -7.73
CA MET A 137 -6.90 -4.68 -7.10
C MET A 137 -5.73 -5.62 -7.40
N PRO A 138 -4.48 -5.12 -7.49
CA PRO A 138 -3.32 -5.99 -7.71
C PRO A 138 -3.15 -7.09 -6.64
N PHE A 139 -3.65 -6.84 -5.45
CA PHE A 139 -3.65 -7.76 -4.30
C PHE A 139 -4.92 -8.63 -4.20
N SER A 140 -5.82 -8.56 -5.17
CA SER A 140 -7.01 -9.40 -5.33
C SER A 140 -7.33 -9.55 -6.83
N PRO A 141 -6.46 -10.28 -7.59
CA PRO A 141 -6.43 -10.22 -9.05
C PRO A 141 -7.57 -10.99 -9.71
N ASP A 142 -8.09 -12.05 -9.09
CA ASP A 142 -9.09 -12.92 -9.69
C ASP A 142 -10.46 -12.25 -9.74
N ARG A 143 -10.81 -11.51 -8.68
CA ARG A 143 -12.09 -10.81 -8.54
C ARG A 143 -11.95 -9.56 -7.69
N ALA A 144 -12.70 -8.52 -8.04
CA ALA A 144 -12.80 -7.34 -7.18
C ALA A 144 -13.29 -7.71 -5.77
N PRO A 145 -12.78 -7.08 -4.70
CA PRO A 145 -13.22 -7.37 -3.33
C PRO A 145 -14.74 -7.27 -3.15
N LEU A 146 -15.38 -6.27 -3.78
CA LEU A 146 -16.84 -6.13 -3.80
C LEU A 146 -17.52 -7.38 -4.40
N ALA A 147 -16.96 -7.92 -5.50
CA ALA A 147 -17.49 -9.14 -6.14
C ALA A 147 -17.25 -10.41 -5.31
N GLN A 148 -16.34 -10.36 -4.33
CA GLN A 148 -16.14 -11.42 -3.33
C GLN A 148 -17.03 -11.26 -2.09
N GLY A 149 -17.89 -10.23 -2.08
CA GLY A 149 -18.83 -9.97 -1.00
C GLY A 149 -18.32 -9.06 0.11
N TYR A 150 -17.18 -8.40 -0.05
CA TYR A 150 -16.75 -7.37 0.89
C TYR A 150 -17.59 -6.10 0.72
N ALA A 151 -18.01 -5.47 1.81
CA ALA A 151 -18.43 -4.08 1.77
C ALA A 151 -17.17 -3.23 1.56
N THR A 152 -17.13 -2.43 0.48
CA THR A 152 -15.93 -1.67 0.13
C THR A 152 -16.19 -0.18 0.17
N PHE A 153 -15.22 0.61 0.63
CA PHE A 153 -15.36 2.05 0.69
C PHE A 153 -14.02 2.79 0.62
N GLY A 154 -14.10 4.06 0.25
CA GLY A 154 -12.97 4.98 0.22
C GLY A 154 -13.44 6.41 0.07
N ASP A 155 -12.53 7.35 0.10
CA ASP A 155 -12.80 8.77 0.10
C ASP A 155 -11.75 9.57 -0.70
N ASP A 156 -11.87 10.92 -0.73
CA ASP A 156 -10.95 11.84 -1.38
C ASP A 156 -9.97 12.53 -0.42
N SER A 157 -9.93 12.13 0.84
CA SER A 157 -9.10 12.71 1.91
C SER A 157 -9.46 14.16 2.29
N GLY A 158 -10.63 14.64 1.91
CA GLY A 158 -11.15 15.96 2.29
C GLY A 158 -10.61 17.12 1.47
N HIS A 159 -10.34 16.91 0.21
CA HIS A 159 -10.09 17.94 -0.79
C HIS A 159 -10.39 17.42 -2.19
N VAL A 160 -10.45 18.33 -3.16
CA VAL A 160 -10.73 18.03 -4.56
C VAL A 160 -9.53 18.40 -5.42
N GLY A 161 -9.09 17.48 -6.25
CA GLY A 161 -7.96 17.69 -7.16
C GLY A 161 -7.54 16.39 -7.80
N ASP A 162 -6.34 16.35 -8.33
CA ASP A 162 -5.68 15.12 -8.73
C ASP A 162 -4.49 14.82 -7.79
N SER A 163 -3.87 13.67 -7.96
CA SER A 163 -2.78 13.21 -7.09
C SER A 163 -1.49 14.06 -7.18
N SER A 164 -1.42 15.03 -8.09
CA SER A 164 -0.28 15.96 -8.22
C SER A 164 -0.49 17.29 -7.50
N LEU A 165 -1.73 17.66 -7.17
CA LEU A 165 -2.10 18.96 -6.65
C LEU A 165 -1.98 19.05 -5.13
N ALA A 166 -1.23 20.03 -4.65
CA ALA A 166 -0.85 20.20 -3.24
C ALA A 166 -1.47 21.46 -2.58
N GLU A 167 -2.29 22.23 -3.31
CA GLU A 167 -2.81 23.54 -2.89
C GLU A 167 -3.66 23.50 -1.62
N PHE A 168 -4.29 22.36 -1.32
CA PHE A 168 -5.03 22.19 -0.07
C PHE A 168 -4.14 22.30 1.19
N GLY A 169 -2.81 22.24 1.02
CA GLY A 169 -1.83 22.47 2.08
C GLY A 169 -1.92 23.84 2.76
N PHE A 170 -2.63 24.80 2.16
CA PHE A 170 -2.95 26.10 2.78
C PHE A 170 -3.99 26.01 3.91
N VAL A 171 -4.74 24.91 4.01
CA VAL A 171 -5.87 24.76 4.94
C VAL A 171 -5.56 23.70 5.99
N ASP A 172 -5.42 24.08 7.25
CA ASP A 172 -4.97 23.19 8.34
C ASP A 172 -5.88 21.98 8.56
N GLU A 173 -7.21 22.15 8.46
CA GLU A 173 -8.14 21.03 8.58
C GLU A 173 -8.00 20.07 7.40
N ALA A 174 -7.80 20.56 6.18
CA ALA A 174 -7.55 19.72 5.00
C ALA A 174 -6.22 18.95 5.14
N VAL A 175 -5.17 19.59 5.67
CA VAL A 175 -3.89 18.91 6.00
C VAL A 175 -4.10 17.82 7.04
N THR A 176 -4.90 18.07 8.06
CA THR A 176 -5.22 17.09 9.10
C THR A 176 -6.05 15.94 8.54
N ASN A 177 -7.05 16.24 7.70
CA ASN A 177 -7.83 15.24 6.98
C ASN A 177 -6.90 14.36 6.14
N PHE A 178 -6.12 14.94 5.22
CA PHE A 178 -5.14 14.21 4.40
C PHE A 178 -4.14 13.38 5.23
N GLY A 179 -3.71 13.92 6.37
CA GLY A 179 -2.75 13.25 7.26
C GLY A 179 -3.30 11.95 7.85
N TYR A 180 -4.52 12.00 8.39
CA TYR A 180 -5.10 10.86 9.10
C TYR A 180 -6.60 10.92 9.38
N ALA A 181 -7.20 12.13 9.55
CA ALA A 181 -8.53 12.22 10.11
C ALA A 181 -9.62 11.69 9.16
N HIS A 182 -9.42 11.80 7.83
CA HIS A 182 -10.33 11.23 6.84
C HIS A 182 -10.53 9.72 7.03
N LEU A 183 -9.45 9.00 7.39
CA LEU A 183 -9.49 7.54 7.55
C LEU A 183 -10.53 7.13 8.60
N LYS A 184 -10.46 7.73 9.78
CA LYS A 184 -11.39 7.44 10.89
C LYS A 184 -12.80 7.95 10.60
N LYS A 185 -12.91 9.18 10.07
CA LYS A 185 -14.22 9.77 9.73
C LYS A 185 -14.99 8.91 8.74
N THR A 186 -14.34 8.49 7.65
CA THR A 186 -14.96 7.64 6.64
C THR A 186 -15.24 6.23 7.16
N HIS A 187 -14.32 5.67 7.95
CA HIS A 187 -14.53 4.40 8.65
C HIS A 187 -15.81 4.41 9.48
N ASP A 188 -15.98 5.37 10.37
CA ASP A 188 -17.12 5.42 11.29
C ASP A 188 -18.45 5.60 10.54
N VAL A 189 -18.47 6.48 9.53
CA VAL A 189 -19.64 6.65 8.66
C VAL A 189 -19.98 5.33 7.96
N ALA A 190 -18.98 4.66 7.35
CA ALA A 190 -19.19 3.41 6.64
C ALA A 190 -19.69 2.31 7.58
N LEU A 191 -19.13 2.19 8.79
CA LEU A 191 -19.56 1.19 9.77
C LEU A 191 -20.99 1.41 10.28
N ALA A 192 -21.39 2.66 10.50
CA ALA A 192 -22.77 2.99 10.86
C ALA A 192 -23.76 2.59 9.75
N LEU A 193 -23.41 2.89 8.49
CA LEU A 193 -24.23 2.53 7.34
C LEU A 193 -24.28 1.01 7.09
N ILE A 194 -23.13 0.30 7.24
CA ILE A 194 -23.06 -1.17 7.16
C ILE A 194 -23.93 -1.81 8.24
N ALA A 195 -23.79 -1.34 9.49
CA ALA A 195 -24.58 -1.88 10.60
C ALA A 195 -26.10 -1.64 10.38
N ASN A 196 -26.47 -0.48 9.84
CA ASN A 196 -27.87 -0.20 9.49
C ASN A 196 -28.35 -1.12 8.36
N ALA A 197 -27.56 -1.31 7.29
CA ALA A 197 -27.92 -2.10 6.11
C ALA A 197 -28.10 -3.60 6.43
N TYR A 198 -27.22 -4.17 7.24
CA TYR A 198 -27.16 -5.61 7.49
C TYR A 198 -27.62 -6.00 8.91
N GLY A 199 -28.05 -5.04 9.73
CA GLY A 199 -28.48 -5.29 11.11
C GLY A 199 -27.34 -5.66 12.06
N ARG A 200 -26.08 -5.58 11.64
CA ARG A 200 -24.89 -5.89 12.43
C ARG A 200 -23.63 -5.25 11.86
N PRO A 201 -22.62 -4.95 12.68
CA PRO A 201 -21.32 -4.50 12.20
C PRO A 201 -20.56 -5.62 11.44
N PRO A 202 -19.50 -5.27 10.69
CA PRO A 202 -18.64 -6.27 10.06
C PRO A 202 -17.94 -7.13 11.13
N GLN A 203 -17.77 -8.41 10.82
CA GLN A 203 -17.02 -9.35 11.67
C GLN A 203 -15.51 -9.13 11.55
N ARG A 204 -15.07 -8.60 10.40
CA ARG A 204 -13.68 -8.25 10.12
C ARG A 204 -13.62 -6.97 9.31
N MET A 205 -12.68 -6.13 9.72
CA MET A 205 -12.40 -4.86 9.06
C MET A 205 -10.96 -4.85 8.53
N TYR A 206 -10.80 -4.60 7.23
CA TYR A 206 -9.52 -4.56 6.55
C TYR A 206 -9.24 -3.19 5.97
N PHE A 207 -7.94 -2.90 5.79
CA PHE A 207 -7.46 -1.76 5.03
C PHE A 207 -6.50 -2.23 3.93
N ALA A 208 -6.57 -1.60 2.74
CA ALA A 208 -5.58 -1.84 1.69
C ALA A 208 -5.28 -0.56 0.91
N GLY A 209 -4.01 -0.36 0.57
CA GLY A 209 -3.62 0.78 -0.25
C GLY A 209 -2.18 0.73 -0.72
N GLY A 210 -1.88 1.52 -1.74
CA GLY A 210 -0.53 1.68 -2.29
C GLY A 210 -0.03 3.12 -2.16
N SER A 211 1.30 3.34 -2.13
CA SER A 211 1.88 4.67 -2.06
C SER A 211 1.40 5.46 -0.83
N THR A 212 0.72 6.59 -1.02
CA THR A 212 0.05 7.31 0.08
C THR A 212 -0.96 6.40 0.78
N GLY A 213 -1.76 5.60 0.04
CA GLY A 213 -2.65 4.59 0.62
C GLY A 213 -1.91 3.52 1.42
N GLY A 214 -0.69 3.15 1.02
CA GLY A 214 0.18 2.30 1.83
C GLY A 214 0.60 2.97 3.14
N ARG A 215 0.93 4.28 3.11
CA ARG A 215 1.15 5.10 4.32
C ARG A 215 -0.10 5.13 5.20
N GLU A 216 -1.28 5.30 4.59
CA GLU A 216 -2.57 5.29 5.28
C GLU A 216 -2.83 3.97 6.01
N GLY A 217 -2.45 2.83 5.40
CA GLY A 217 -2.47 1.53 6.07
C GLY A 217 -1.63 1.50 7.35
N TYR A 218 -0.45 2.09 7.34
CA TYR A 218 0.35 2.25 8.56
C TYR A 218 -0.23 3.29 9.52
N THR A 219 -0.87 4.33 8.99
CA THR A 219 -1.55 5.35 9.82
C THR A 219 -2.67 4.72 10.65
N VAL A 220 -3.50 3.87 10.05
CA VAL A 220 -4.62 3.25 10.78
C VAL A 220 -4.12 2.33 11.89
N MET A 221 -3.06 1.56 11.66
CA MET A 221 -2.46 0.73 12.72
C MET A 221 -1.88 1.55 13.88
N GLN A 222 -1.30 2.73 13.58
CA GLN A 222 -0.64 3.59 14.57
C GLN A 222 -1.62 4.46 15.36
N ARG A 223 -2.72 4.91 14.73
CA ARG A 223 -3.66 5.88 15.32
C ARG A 223 -5.00 5.28 15.72
N PHE A 224 -5.45 4.25 15.00
CA PHE A 224 -6.75 3.59 15.17
C PHE A 224 -6.56 2.07 15.27
N PRO A 225 -5.69 1.60 16.17
CA PRO A 225 -5.20 0.22 16.21
C PRO A 225 -6.28 -0.83 16.50
N ASP A 226 -7.40 -0.43 17.08
CA ASP A 226 -8.49 -1.33 17.47
C ASP A 226 -9.56 -1.46 16.37
N ASP A 227 -9.46 -0.64 15.30
CA ASP A 227 -10.49 -0.55 14.25
C ASP A 227 -10.24 -1.55 13.08
N TYR A 228 -9.03 -2.11 12.97
CA TYR A 228 -8.66 -2.93 11.81
C TYR A 228 -8.02 -4.25 12.21
N ASP A 229 -8.57 -5.35 11.71
CA ASP A 229 -8.03 -6.70 11.91
C ASP A 229 -6.83 -7.00 11.00
N GLY A 230 -6.74 -6.34 9.84
CA GLY A 230 -5.65 -6.59 8.90
C GLY A 230 -5.41 -5.46 7.91
N VAL A 231 -4.16 -5.31 7.50
CA VAL A 231 -3.70 -4.24 6.60
C VAL A 231 -2.84 -4.82 5.47
N ILE A 232 -3.09 -4.36 4.23
CA ILE A 232 -2.20 -4.53 3.08
C ILE A 232 -1.64 -3.16 2.72
N ALA A 233 -0.31 -3.03 2.75
CA ALA A 233 0.38 -1.80 2.37
C ALA A 233 1.37 -2.08 1.24
N ASN A 234 1.14 -1.47 0.07
CA ASN A 234 2.03 -1.58 -1.08
C ASN A 234 2.84 -0.29 -1.24
N SER A 235 4.17 -0.40 -1.40
CA SER A 235 5.08 0.74 -1.61
C SER A 235 4.78 1.94 -0.70
N PRO A 236 4.75 1.77 0.65
CA PRO A 236 4.17 2.72 1.58
C PRO A 236 5.02 3.98 1.75
N ALA A 237 4.43 5.16 1.50
CA ALA A 237 5.09 6.47 1.65
C ALA A 237 5.22 6.90 3.13
N LEU A 238 5.77 6.04 4.01
CA LEU A 238 5.81 6.17 5.47
C LEU A 238 6.38 7.50 5.95
N ASN A 239 7.56 7.84 5.45
CA ASN A 239 8.27 9.08 5.76
C ASN A 239 7.91 10.16 4.72
N PHE A 240 6.66 10.63 4.78
CA PHE A 240 6.12 11.53 3.77
C PHE A 240 6.93 12.82 3.62
N SER A 241 7.27 13.49 4.73
CA SER A 241 8.12 14.69 4.69
C SER A 241 9.52 14.38 4.13
N GLY A 242 10.10 13.24 4.48
CA GLY A 242 11.42 12.83 4.00
C GLY A 242 11.47 12.65 2.49
N VAL A 243 10.48 11.97 1.88
CA VAL A 243 10.42 11.76 0.42
C VAL A 243 10.19 13.09 -0.33
N ARG A 244 9.48 14.05 0.25
CA ARG A 244 9.31 15.38 -0.34
C ARG A 244 10.61 16.18 -0.29
N LEU A 245 11.34 16.13 0.83
CA LEU A 245 12.61 16.85 1.00
C LEU A 245 13.73 16.28 0.12
N ILE A 246 13.82 14.96 -0.09
CA ILE A 246 14.79 14.39 -1.05
C ILE A 246 14.44 14.79 -2.48
N GLY A 247 13.14 14.88 -2.83
CA GLY A 247 12.70 15.40 -4.12
C GLY A 247 13.20 16.83 -4.39
N VAL A 248 13.16 17.71 -3.39
CA VAL A 248 13.73 19.05 -3.49
C VAL A 248 15.24 19.02 -3.72
N LYS A 249 15.96 18.14 -3.00
CA LYS A 249 17.42 17.97 -3.20
C LYS A 249 17.75 17.47 -4.61
N LEU A 250 16.95 16.59 -5.17
CA LEU A 250 17.10 16.14 -6.56
C LEU A 250 16.87 17.30 -7.54
N GLY A 251 15.80 18.08 -7.36
CA GLY A 251 15.57 19.28 -8.19
C GLY A 251 16.73 20.30 -8.10
N GLN A 252 17.34 20.48 -6.93
CA GLN A 252 18.53 21.31 -6.79
C GLN A 252 19.73 20.74 -7.56
N ALA A 253 19.93 19.42 -7.50
CA ALA A 253 21.00 18.78 -8.26
C ALA A 253 20.79 18.89 -9.77
N GLU A 254 19.55 18.75 -10.26
CA GLU A 254 19.21 18.82 -11.67
C GLU A 254 19.21 20.24 -12.24
N TYR A 255 18.69 21.25 -11.48
CA TYR A 255 18.38 22.57 -12.01
C TYR A 255 19.21 23.72 -11.44
N ALA A 256 19.69 23.61 -10.19
CA ALA A 256 20.53 24.64 -9.58
C ALA A 256 22.01 24.33 -9.73
N THR A 257 22.42 23.09 -10.05
CA THR A 257 23.80 22.72 -10.29
C THR A 257 24.09 22.76 -11.79
N PRO A 258 25.06 23.57 -12.27
CA PRO A 258 25.44 23.57 -13.69
C PRO A 258 25.82 22.17 -14.19
N GLY A 259 25.17 21.69 -15.24
CA GLY A 259 25.41 20.37 -15.83
C GLY A 259 24.85 19.19 -15.03
N GLY A 260 24.02 19.43 -14.00
CA GLY A 260 23.47 18.39 -13.14
C GLY A 260 22.32 17.59 -13.76
N PHE A 261 21.65 18.12 -14.77
CA PHE A 261 20.60 17.38 -15.50
C PHE A 261 21.15 16.12 -16.16
N VAL A 262 20.48 14.98 -15.93
CA VAL A 262 20.85 13.68 -16.53
C VAL A 262 19.85 13.35 -17.65
N PRO A 263 20.24 13.44 -18.93
CA PRO A 263 19.33 13.12 -20.03
C PRO A 263 18.81 11.68 -19.96
N PRO A 264 17.55 11.41 -20.41
CA PRO A 264 16.97 10.06 -20.39
C PRO A 264 17.83 8.99 -21.06
N ALA A 265 18.56 9.31 -22.12
CA ALA A 265 19.48 8.36 -22.78
C ALA A 265 20.63 7.90 -21.85
N LEU A 266 21.13 8.79 -20.98
CA LEU A 266 22.15 8.41 -20.00
C LEU A 266 21.55 7.64 -18.83
N LEU A 267 20.32 7.96 -18.40
CA LEU A 267 19.60 7.16 -17.39
C LEU A 267 19.38 5.73 -17.88
N GLU A 268 19.03 5.56 -19.16
CA GLU A 268 18.92 4.23 -19.78
C GLU A 268 20.27 3.51 -19.81
N SER A 269 21.36 4.22 -20.12
CA SER A 269 22.71 3.63 -20.10
C SER A 269 23.12 3.16 -18.69
N VAL A 270 22.73 3.88 -17.64
CA VAL A 270 22.91 3.44 -16.23
C VAL A 270 22.16 2.14 -15.95
N TYR A 271 20.91 2.07 -16.36
CA TYR A 271 20.07 0.87 -16.19
C TYR A 271 20.65 -0.33 -16.94
N GLN A 272 20.97 -0.18 -18.24
CA GLN A 272 21.54 -1.26 -19.05
C GLN A 272 22.88 -1.74 -18.48
N ARG A 273 23.74 -0.81 -18.05
CA ARG A 273 25.02 -1.19 -17.42
C ARG A 273 24.82 -1.94 -16.12
N THR A 274 23.83 -1.58 -15.34
CA THR A 274 23.46 -2.32 -14.12
C THR A 274 23.04 -3.75 -14.47
N LEU A 275 22.20 -3.96 -15.48
CA LEU A 275 21.80 -5.30 -15.92
C LEU A 275 22.99 -6.12 -16.40
N GLU A 276 23.90 -5.55 -17.22
CA GLU A 276 25.09 -6.26 -17.69
C GLU A 276 25.94 -6.84 -16.54
N VAL A 277 26.01 -6.13 -15.42
CA VAL A 277 26.81 -6.55 -14.27
C VAL A 277 26.03 -7.46 -13.32
N CYS A 278 24.74 -7.20 -13.13
CA CYS A 278 24.00 -7.73 -11.98
C CYS A 278 22.94 -8.79 -12.35
N ASP A 279 22.41 -8.79 -13.56
CA ASP A 279 21.26 -9.64 -13.95
C ASP A 279 21.50 -11.14 -13.69
N ARG A 280 22.74 -11.61 -13.78
CA ARG A 280 23.10 -13.03 -13.59
C ARG A 280 23.41 -13.43 -12.14
N LEU A 281 23.42 -12.50 -11.19
CA LEU A 281 23.86 -12.77 -9.82
C LEU A 281 22.87 -13.67 -9.05
N ASP A 282 21.62 -13.71 -9.46
CA ASP A 282 20.59 -14.62 -8.91
C ASP A 282 20.53 -15.97 -9.62
N GLY A 283 21.45 -16.24 -10.59
CA GLY A 283 21.58 -17.49 -11.34
C GLY A 283 20.93 -17.51 -12.71
N THR A 284 20.28 -16.43 -13.18
CA THR A 284 19.71 -16.32 -14.52
C THR A 284 19.84 -14.91 -15.08
N ALA A 285 19.72 -14.77 -16.42
CA ALA A 285 19.62 -13.48 -17.08
C ALA A 285 18.19 -13.32 -17.61
N ASP A 286 17.34 -12.64 -16.86
CA ASP A 286 15.93 -12.48 -17.16
C ASP A 286 15.44 -11.02 -17.12
N GLY A 287 16.40 -10.08 -17.03
CA GLY A 287 16.16 -8.64 -16.94
C GLY A 287 15.75 -8.16 -15.55
N ILE A 288 15.89 -9.00 -14.51
CA ILE A 288 15.52 -8.67 -13.14
C ILE A 288 16.74 -8.80 -12.22
N VAL A 289 17.15 -7.73 -11.58
CA VAL A 289 18.16 -7.79 -10.51
C VAL A 289 17.49 -8.29 -9.23
N SER A 290 17.54 -9.61 -8.98
CA SER A 290 16.92 -10.19 -7.78
C SER A 290 17.83 -10.15 -6.56
N ASP A 291 19.14 -10.41 -6.72
CA ASP A 291 20.14 -10.28 -5.65
C ASP A 291 20.68 -8.85 -5.60
N VAL A 292 19.89 -7.96 -4.99
CA VAL A 292 20.22 -6.53 -4.87
C VAL A 292 21.48 -6.31 -4.01
N GLU A 293 21.72 -7.13 -3.00
CA GLU A 293 22.88 -6.98 -2.12
C GLU A 293 24.17 -7.42 -2.82
N ALA A 294 24.16 -8.52 -3.56
CA ALA A 294 25.30 -8.88 -4.41
C ALA A 294 25.55 -7.81 -5.49
N CYS A 295 24.50 -7.26 -6.11
CA CYS A 295 24.64 -6.15 -7.06
C CYS A 295 25.24 -4.90 -6.41
N ARG A 296 24.88 -4.58 -5.18
CA ARG A 296 25.42 -3.46 -4.41
C ARG A 296 26.95 -3.55 -4.23
N ALA A 297 27.48 -4.76 -4.07
CA ALA A 297 28.92 -4.98 -4.00
C ALA A 297 29.66 -4.61 -5.30
N HIS A 298 28.98 -4.63 -6.45
CA HIS A 298 29.52 -4.25 -7.77
C HIS A 298 29.26 -2.78 -8.13
N GLN A 299 28.64 -1.98 -7.27
CA GLN A 299 28.24 -0.60 -7.57
C GLN A 299 29.41 0.28 -8.03
N ALA A 300 30.59 0.17 -7.41
CA ALA A 300 31.77 0.93 -7.81
C ALA A 300 32.16 0.62 -9.26
N GLN A 301 32.17 -0.65 -9.66
CA GLN A 301 32.44 -1.09 -11.04
C GLN A 301 31.45 -0.49 -12.03
N ILE A 302 30.16 -0.45 -11.68
CA ILE A 302 29.11 0.14 -12.53
C ILE A 302 29.40 1.62 -12.72
N ILE A 303 29.59 2.37 -11.63
CA ILE A 303 29.84 3.81 -11.65
C ILE A 303 31.10 4.14 -12.46
N ASP A 304 32.22 3.48 -12.20
CA ASP A 304 33.49 3.75 -12.87
C ASP A 304 33.39 3.49 -14.39
N SER A 305 32.61 2.49 -14.78
CA SER A 305 32.38 2.21 -16.19
C SER A 305 31.53 3.26 -16.93
N LEU A 306 30.81 4.09 -16.20
CA LEU A 306 29.95 5.14 -16.76
C LEU A 306 30.58 6.54 -16.72
N ARG A 307 31.65 6.77 -15.97
CA ARG A 307 32.27 8.11 -15.81
C ARG A 307 33.04 8.55 -17.04
N CYS A 308 32.81 9.78 -17.51
CA CYS A 308 33.54 10.38 -18.63
C CYS A 308 35.04 10.50 -18.37
N ALA A 309 35.45 10.84 -17.17
CA ALA A 309 36.85 10.97 -16.79
C ALA A 309 37.68 9.68 -16.97
N LEU A 310 37.03 8.52 -16.97
CA LEU A 310 37.66 7.20 -17.16
C LEU A 310 37.47 6.66 -18.60
N ARG A 311 36.78 7.39 -19.48
CA ARG A 311 36.48 7.04 -20.88
C ARG A 311 36.79 8.19 -21.85
N PRO A 312 38.07 8.51 -22.12
CA PRO A 312 38.46 9.71 -22.90
C PRO A 312 37.94 9.75 -24.34
N SER A 313 37.48 8.64 -24.92
CA SER A 313 37.17 8.50 -26.36
C SER A 313 35.68 8.44 -26.74
N SER A 314 34.73 8.57 -25.76
CA SER A 314 33.27 8.52 -26.06
C SER A 314 32.50 9.55 -25.23
N HIS A 315 32.36 10.77 -25.76
CA HIS A 315 31.70 11.88 -25.04
C HIS A 315 30.18 11.72 -24.92
N ASP A 316 29.54 10.95 -25.78
CA ASP A 316 28.07 10.90 -25.87
C ASP A 316 27.40 9.83 -25.01
N ALA A 317 28.13 8.94 -24.36
CA ALA A 317 27.61 7.80 -23.60
C ALA A 317 28.12 7.70 -22.15
N CYS A 318 28.63 8.80 -21.57
CA CYS A 318 29.19 8.80 -20.22
C CYS A 318 28.61 9.91 -19.35
N LEU A 319 28.64 9.68 -18.03
CA LEU A 319 28.21 10.65 -17.02
C LEU A 319 29.34 11.63 -16.69
N THR A 320 29.06 12.92 -16.75
CA THR A 320 29.91 13.94 -16.14
C THR A 320 29.88 13.84 -14.62
N ASP A 321 30.84 14.45 -13.93
CA ASP A 321 30.84 14.46 -12.47
C ASP A 321 29.59 15.14 -11.89
N ALA A 322 29.04 16.18 -12.54
CA ALA A 322 27.82 16.85 -12.12
C ALA A 322 26.58 15.93 -12.26
N GLN A 323 26.46 15.19 -13.38
CA GLN A 323 25.38 14.23 -13.60
C GLN A 323 25.47 13.05 -12.62
N LEU A 324 26.69 12.54 -12.40
CA LEU A 324 26.90 11.50 -11.41
C LEU A 324 26.51 11.99 -10.00
N ALA A 325 26.86 13.21 -9.63
CA ALA A 325 26.47 13.80 -8.34
C ALA A 325 24.95 13.82 -8.16
N THR A 326 24.16 14.10 -9.21
CA THR A 326 22.70 14.01 -9.15
C THR A 326 22.21 12.59 -8.85
N LEU A 327 22.76 11.57 -9.51
CA LEU A 327 22.42 10.17 -9.23
C LEU A 327 22.84 9.76 -7.82
N LEU A 328 23.96 10.27 -7.34
CA LEU A 328 24.45 10.00 -5.98
C LEU A 328 23.55 10.64 -4.91
N VAL A 329 22.96 11.81 -5.15
CA VAL A 329 21.94 12.39 -4.26
C VAL A 329 20.77 11.41 -4.07
N MET A 330 20.29 10.80 -5.13
CA MET A 330 19.20 9.83 -5.05
C MET A 330 19.66 8.52 -4.35
N ARG A 331 20.82 7.99 -4.73
CA ARG A 331 21.40 6.78 -4.11
C ARG A 331 21.63 6.93 -2.60
N ASP A 332 22.15 8.07 -2.17
CA ASP A 332 22.57 8.29 -0.77
C ASP A 332 21.41 8.72 0.13
N GLY A 333 20.37 9.32 -0.49
CA GLY A 333 19.23 9.84 0.26
C GLY A 333 19.53 11.18 0.94
N LEU A 334 18.83 11.44 2.05
CA LEU A 334 18.90 12.69 2.78
C LEU A 334 19.21 12.47 4.26
N SER A 335 20.25 13.09 4.78
CA SER A 335 20.53 13.17 6.21
C SER A 335 20.18 14.56 6.73
N LEU A 336 19.47 14.63 7.86
CA LEU A 336 19.08 15.86 8.52
C LEU A 336 19.81 16.02 9.86
N PRO A 337 20.42 17.19 10.17
CA PRO A 337 21.07 17.43 11.45
C PRO A 337 20.08 17.70 12.58
N TYR A 338 18.79 17.52 12.33
CA TYR A 338 17.70 17.62 13.31
C TYR A 338 16.75 16.42 13.18
N ARG A 339 15.83 16.30 14.13
CA ARG A 339 14.84 15.21 14.13
C ARG A 339 13.47 15.71 13.64
N LEU A 340 12.88 14.96 12.74
CA LEU A 340 11.46 14.95 12.46
C LEU A 340 10.74 14.13 13.56
N ALA A 341 9.42 13.99 13.45
CA ALA A 341 8.63 13.17 14.36
C ALA A 341 9.22 11.75 14.49
N TRP A 342 9.01 11.14 15.64
CA TRP A 342 9.48 9.80 16.01
C TRP A 342 11.01 9.60 15.88
N GLY A 343 11.78 10.68 15.97
CA GLY A 343 13.22 10.63 15.94
C GLY A 343 13.85 10.44 14.56
N VAL A 344 13.07 10.55 13.49
CA VAL A 344 13.54 10.39 12.12
C VAL A 344 14.53 11.50 11.75
N SER A 345 15.71 11.13 11.23
CA SER A 345 16.82 12.05 10.91
C SER A 345 17.17 12.09 9.42
N GLY A 346 16.23 11.79 8.53
CA GLY A 346 16.49 11.83 7.09
C GLY A 346 15.57 10.92 6.30
N TYR A 347 15.99 10.60 5.09
CA TYR A 347 15.30 9.67 4.18
C TYR A 347 16.33 8.73 3.55
N ARG A 348 16.04 7.44 3.50
CA ARG A 348 16.95 6.43 2.95
C ARG A 348 17.03 6.53 1.43
N GLY A 349 18.23 6.31 0.89
CA GLY A 349 18.48 6.38 -0.54
C GLY A 349 17.86 5.21 -1.33
N TYR A 350 17.93 5.31 -2.64
CA TYR A 350 17.31 4.41 -3.60
C TYR A 350 18.32 3.43 -4.21
N ASN A 351 17.81 2.36 -4.81
CA ASN A 351 18.59 1.33 -5.50
C ASN A 351 18.96 1.75 -6.94
N VAL A 352 19.51 2.96 -7.11
CA VAL A 352 19.82 3.58 -8.42
C VAL A 352 20.68 2.69 -9.31
N PHE A 353 21.67 2.03 -8.73
CA PHE A 353 22.60 1.15 -9.44
C PHE A 353 22.34 -0.34 -9.13
N GLN A 354 21.11 -0.69 -8.75
CA GLN A 354 20.66 -2.04 -8.46
C GLN A 354 19.36 -2.38 -9.21
N GLY A 355 19.17 -1.81 -10.42
CA GLY A 355 18.08 -2.16 -11.31
C GLY A 355 16.86 -1.24 -11.28
N THR A 356 16.97 -0.04 -10.67
CA THR A 356 15.92 0.99 -10.77
C THR A 356 16.00 1.67 -12.13
N GLN A 357 14.91 1.62 -12.92
CA GLN A 357 14.77 2.33 -14.17
C GLN A 357 14.21 3.75 -13.91
N LEU A 358 14.98 4.78 -14.28
CA LEU A 358 14.67 6.18 -13.93
C LEU A 358 14.08 6.97 -15.10
N THR A 359 13.85 6.34 -16.27
CA THR A 359 13.32 6.96 -17.50
C THR A 359 11.79 6.93 -17.60
N GLY A 360 11.09 6.32 -16.63
CA GLY A 360 9.63 6.22 -16.63
C GLY A 360 8.93 7.54 -16.28
N ALA A 361 7.60 7.56 -16.40
CA ALA A 361 6.77 8.73 -16.10
C ALA A 361 6.87 9.22 -14.64
N LEU A 362 7.28 8.36 -13.72
CA LEU A 362 7.50 8.66 -12.31
C LEU A 362 9.00 8.76 -11.94
N GLY A 363 9.87 8.71 -12.94
CA GLY A 363 11.33 8.79 -12.78
C GLY A 363 11.86 10.21 -12.62
N LEU A 364 13.12 10.40 -13.05
CA LEU A 364 13.78 11.70 -13.06
C LEU A 364 13.29 12.57 -14.22
N ALA A 365 13.76 13.81 -14.27
CA ALA A 365 13.35 14.81 -15.25
C ALA A 365 13.67 14.40 -16.70
N HIS A 366 12.76 14.76 -17.61
CA HIS A 366 12.97 14.61 -19.06
C HIS A 366 13.41 15.91 -19.75
N GLN A 367 13.37 17.06 -19.05
CA GLN A 367 13.75 18.36 -19.55
C GLN A 367 14.79 19.02 -18.66
N SER A 368 15.80 19.63 -19.28
CA SER A 368 16.90 20.31 -18.57
C SER A 368 16.49 21.64 -17.92
N GLY A 369 15.32 22.18 -18.28
CA GLY A 369 14.78 23.41 -17.72
C GLY A 369 13.64 23.17 -16.76
N ARG A 370 13.70 23.80 -15.56
CA ARG A 370 12.58 23.80 -14.64
C ARG A 370 11.40 24.56 -15.25
N GLN A 371 10.22 23.95 -15.26
CA GLN A 371 8.97 24.62 -15.62
C GLN A 371 8.50 25.51 -14.47
N PRO A 372 7.84 26.66 -14.73
CA PRO A 372 7.23 27.49 -13.67
C PRO A 372 6.21 26.72 -12.82
N ALA A 373 5.43 25.84 -13.45
CA ALA A 373 4.60 24.82 -12.79
C ALA A 373 5.18 23.45 -13.15
N PRO A 374 5.98 22.84 -12.27
CA PRO A 374 6.61 21.55 -12.53
C PRO A 374 5.58 20.45 -12.79
N THR A 375 5.87 19.55 -13.72
CA THR A 375 5.06 18.36 -14.01
C THR A 375 5.88 17.11 -13.83
N PHE A 376 5.24 15.97 -13.56
CA PHE A 376 5.92 14.70 -13.34
C PHE A 376 6.82 14.32 -14.50
N TYR A 377 6.33 14.42 -15.73
CA TYR A 377 7.11 14.09 -16.91
C TYR A 377 8.25 15.07 -17.17
N ALA A 378 7.98 16.37 -17.17
CA ALA A 378 9.00 17.37 -17.51
C ALA A 378 10.09 17.47 -16.45
N ASN A 379 9.71 17.49 -15.18
CA ASN A 379 10.59 17.86 -14.08
C ASN A 379 10.82 16.75 -13.04
N GLY A 380 10.38 15.52 -13.34
CA GLY A 380 10.50 14.37 -12.44
C GLY A 380 9.45 14.37 -11.32
N TYR A 381 9.00 13.18 -10.97
CA TYR A 381 7.96 13.00 -9.96
C TYR A 381 8.38 13.53 -8.58
N LEU A 382 9.55 13.12 -8.11
CA LEU A 382 10.01 13.45 -6.75
C LEU A 382 10.17 14.96 -6.55
N PHE A 383 10.76 15.67 -7.53
CA PHE A 383 10.90 17.12 -7.46
C PHE A 383 9.55 17.84 -7.50
N THR A 384 8.68 17.48 -8.45
CA THR A 384 7.35 18.09 -8.59
C THR A 384 6.54 17.98 -7.29
N GLN A 385 6.54 16.82 -6.68
CA GLN A 385 5.87 16.58 -5.40
C GLN A 385 6.54 17.32 -4.23
N GLY A 386 7.87 17.41 -4.24
CA GLY A 386 8.64 18.17 -3.25
C GLY A 386 8.43 19.68 -3.35
N ASP A 387 8.37 20.22 -4.58
CA ASP A 387 8.07 21.63 -4.86
C ASP A 387 6.70 22.01 -4.28
N GLY A 388 5.66 21.23 -4.59
CA GLY A 388 4.32 21.44 -4.05
C GLY A 388 4.29 21.37 -2.52
N TYR A 389 4.99 20.42 -1.92
CA TYR A 389 5.07 20.31 -0.47
C TYR A 389 5.70 21.55 0.18
N LEU A 390 6.79 22.08 -0.37
CA LEU A 390 7.42 23.26 0.18
C LEU A 390 6.54 24.50 0.01
N ARG A 391 5.94 24.70 -1.17
CA ARG A 391 5.12 25.87 -1.46
C ARG A 391 3.87 25.94 -0.59
N TYR A 392 3.12 24.86 -0.53
CA TYR A 392 1.77 24.89 0.03
C TYR A 392 1.71 24.47 1.50
N PHE A 393 2.53 23.50 1.94
CA PHE A 393 2.48 23.00 3.32
C PHE A 393 3.51 23.68 4.23
N VAL A 394 4.73 23.90 3.73
CA VAL A 394 5.85 24.37 4.57
C VAL A 394 5.94 25.88 4.58
N ALA A 395 6.12 26.52 3.40
CA ALA A 395 6.25 27.96 3.28
C ALA A 395 4.91 28.68 3.32
N ARG A 396 3.83 28.02 2.89
CA ARG A 396 2.49 28.60 2.69
C ARG A 396 2.53 29.83 1.81
N ASP A 397 3.30 29.73 0.73
CA ASP A 397 3.49 30.76 -0.29
C ASP A 397 3.58 30.07 -1.67
N ALA A 398 2.57 30.30 -2.50
CA ALA A 398 2.49 29.74 -3.85
C ALA A 398 3.65 30.16 -4.76
N ASN A 399 4.33 31.26 -4.44
CA ASN A 399 5.47 31.80 -5.20
C ASN A 399 6.83 31.38 -4.61
N PHE A 400 6.83 30.57 -3.55
CA PHE A 400 8.08 30.13 -2.91
C PHE A 400 8.96 29.35 -3.89
N ASP A 401 10.22 29.76 -4.02
CA ASP A 401 11.18 29.04 -4.85
C ASP A 401 11.82 27.90 -4.06
N SER A 402 11.34 26.68 -4.31
CA SER A 402 11.81 25.46 -3.64
C SER A 402 13.29 25.13 -3.88
N LEU A 403 13.88 25.60 -5.00
CA LEU A 403 15.30 25.40 -5.29
C LEU A 403 16.23 26.18 -4.34
N THR A 404 15.73 27.23 -3.67
CA THR A 404 16.49 28.01 -2.67
C THR A 404 16.43 27.41 -1.26
N PHE A 405 15.57 26.39 -1.05
CA PHE A 405 15.36 25.82 0.27
C PHE A 405 16.44 24.80 0.62
N ASP A 406 17.12 24.96 1.75
CA ASP A 406 18.06 23.94 2.27
C ASP A 406 17.37 23.02 3.30
N PRO A 407 17.05 21.76 2.95
CA PRO A 407 16.44 20.84 3.89
C PRO A 407 17.27 20.57 5.15
N GLN A 408 18.59 20.73 5.10
CA GLN A 408 19.47 20.54 6.24
C GLN A 408 19.51 21.77 7.16
N ARG A 409 19.20 22.96 6.63
CA ARG A 409 19.17 24.24 7.36
C ARG A 409 17.85 24.98 7.12
N PRO A 410 16.71 24.39 7.52
CA PRO A 410 15.38 24.91 7.18
C PRO A 410 15.02 26.25 7.86
N GLY A 411 15.87 26.74 8.78
CA GLY A 411 15.64 28.01 9.45
C GLY A 411 14.28 28.08 10.17
N LYS A 412 13.51 29.12 9.89
CA LYS A 412 12.17 29.37 10.47
C LYS A 412 11.13 28.26 10.15
N TYR A 413 11.37 27.45 9.14
CA TYR A 413 10.43 26.37 8.72
C TYR A 413 10.62 25.06 9.47
N ARG A 414 11.63 24.94 10.35
CA ARG A 414 11.94 23.71 11.06
C ARG A 414 10.75 23.20 11.90
N SER A 415 10.10 24.06 12.67
CA SER A 415 8.96 23.69 13.50
C SER A 415 7.80 23.17 12.65
N GLN A 416 7.52 23.83 11.52
CA GLN A 416 6.48 23.41 10.58
C GLN A 416 6.78 22.03 9.98
N LEU A 417 8.02 21.78 9.57
CA LEU A 417 8.43 20.47 9.05
C LEU A 417 8.25 19.35 10.09
N VAL A 418 8.60 19.61 11.35
CA VAL A 418 8.41 18.64 12.43
C VAL A 418 6.93 18.37 12.67
N ALA A 419 6.10 19.41 12.72
CA ALA A 419 4.65 19.27 12.88
C ALA A 419 4.02 18.50 11.71
N LEU A 420 4.35 18.85 10.48
CA LEU A 420 3.85 18.15 9.28
C LEU A 420 4.29 16.68 9.26
N SER A 421 5.53 16.38 9.65
CA SER A 421 6.00 14.99 9.73
C SER A 421 5.22 14.16 10.76
N ALA A 422 4.77 14.77 11.85
CA ALA A 422 3.90 14.13 12.84
C ALA A 422 2.46 13.97 12.35
N THR A 423 1.93 14.94 11.60
CA THR A 423 0.56 14.92 11.10
C THR A 423 0.39 13.95 9.93
N ILE A 424 1.32 13.99 8.95
CA ILE A 424 1.17 13.24 7.70
C ILE A 424 1.96 11.93 7.71
N GLY A 425 3.13 11.89 8.37
CA GLY A 425 4.00 10.71 8.38
C GLY A 425 3.44 9.55 9.22
N SER A 426 3.94 8.35 8.94
CA SER A 426 3.56 7.10 9.65
C SER A 426 4.82 6.32 10.06
N MET A 427 5.74 7.03 10.74
CA MET A 427 7.04 6.49 11.15
C MET A 427 7.08 6.07 12.64
N ASN A 428 5.94 6.09 13.36
CA ASN A 428 5.91 5.59 14.73
C ASN A 428 6.13 4.07 14.76
N PRO A 429 7.21 3.55 15.37
CA PRO A 429 7.44 2.12 15.44
C PRO A 429 6.65 1.45 16.58
N ASP A 430 5.87 2.20 17.36
CA ASP A 430 5.05 1.63 18.42
C ASP A 430 3.72 1.13 17.88
N LEU A 431 3.67 -0.16 17.59
CA LEU A 431 2.47 -0.88 17.18
C LEU A 431 1.91 -1.77 18.31
N SER A 432 2.29 -1.53 19.57
CA SER A 432 1.93 -2.39 20.70
C SER A 432 0.43 -2.63 20.81
N ARG A 433 -0.41 -1.60 20.60
CA ARG A 433 -1.87 -1.73 20.67
C ARG A 433 -2.42 -2.57 19.49
N TYR A 434 -1.93 -2.36 18.27
CA TYR A 434 -2.33 -3.12 17.10
C TYR A 434 -1.96 -4.61 17.22
N ILE A 435 -0.76 -4.88 17.77
CA ILE A 435 -0.30 -6.26 18.07
C ILE A 435 -1.21 -6.89 19.14
N ALA A 436 -1.53 -6.16 20.21
CA ALA A 436 -2.42 -6.63 21.29
C ALA A 436 -3.86 -6.88 20.79
N HIS A 437 -4.35 -6.09 19.83
CA HIS A 437 -5.62 -6.31 19.13
C HIS A 437 -5.61 -7.61 18.28
N GLY A 438 -4.42 -8.13 17.94
CA GLY A 438 -4.27 -9.31 17.10
C GLY A 438 -4.15 -9.00 15.61
N GLY A 439 -3.99 -7.74 15.24
CA GLY A 439 -3.92 -7.26 13.86
C GLY A 439 -2.80 -7.88 13.05
N LYS A 440 -2.98 -7.97 11.73
CA LYS A 440 -2.02 -8.54 10.78
C LYS A 440 -1.67 -7.55 9.68
N LEU A 441 -0.41 -7.53 9.27
CA LEU A 441 0.13 -6.63 8.25
C LEU A 441 0.84 -7.43 7.15
N ILE A 442 0.46 -7.18 5.90
CA ILE A 442 1.25 -7.59 4.73
C ILE A 442 1.76 -6.34 4.03
N THR A 443 3.07 -6.21 3.90
CA THR A 443 3.71 -5.14 3.13
C THR A 443 4.37 -5.72 1.89
N LEU A 444 4.06 -5.15 0.73
CA LEU A 444 4.72 -5.40 -0.55
C LEU A 444 5.51 -4.15 -0.95
N GLN A 445 6.77 -4.31 -1.35
CA GLN A 445 7.61 -3.17 -1.77
C GLN A 445 8.47 -3.57 -2.96
N GLY A 446 8.46 -2.73 -4.00
CA GLY A 446 9.34 -2.90 -5.14
C GLY A 446 10.80 -2.58 -4.79
N LEU A 447 11.72 -3.47 -5.15
CA LEU A 447 13.17 -3.21 -4.99
C LEU A 447 13.70 -2.19 -5.99
N ALA A 448 13.00 -2.01 -7.12
CA ALA A 448 13.31 -1.02 -8.15
C ALA A 448 12.44 0.24 -8.06
N ASP A 449 11.71 0.46 -6.96
CA ASP A 449 10.78 1.59 -6.80
C ASP A 449 11.53 2.92 -6.85
N GLU A 450 11.20 3.73 -7.85
CA GLU A 450 11.79 5.04 -8.14
C GLU A 450 11.14 6.18 -7.38
N VAL A 451 9.99 5.93 -6.74
CA VAL A 451 9.19 6.93 -6.01
C VAL A 451 9.36 6.78 -4.51
N ILE A 452 9.17 5.57 -3.99
CA ILE A 452 9.30 5.28 -2.56
C ILE A 452 10.48 4.37 -2.34
N SER A 453 11.51 4.90 -1.70
CA SER A 453 12.73 4.12 -1.46
C SER A 453 12.45 2.79 -0.76
N PRO A 454 12.83 1.64 -1.35
CA PRO A 454 12.74 0.35 -0.68
C PRO A 454 13.55 0.31 0.61
N ASN A 455 14.67 1.02 0.66
CA ASN A 455 15.53 1.09 1.85
C ASN A 455 14.86 1.87 3.00
N GLN A 456 13.87 2.75 2.70
CA GLN A 456 13.08 3.41 3.74
C GLN A 456 12.07 2.43 4.38
N THR A 457 11.46 1.58 3.60
CA THR A 457 10.56 0.52 4.09
C THR A 457 11.33 -0.51 4.92
N ILE A 458 12.52 -0.93 4.45
CA ILE A 458 13.44 -1.81 5.20
C ILE A 458 13.81 -1.17 6.54
N ALA A 459 14.22 0.11 6.54
CA ALA A 459 14.62 0.79 7.78
C ALA A 459 13.47 0.90 8.80
N TYR A 460 12.22 0.99 8.35
CA TYR A 460 11.08 0.94 9.27
C TYR A 460 10.85 -0.49 9.82
N HIS A 461 10.94 -1.51 8.98
CA HIS A 461 10.90 -2.91 9.41
C HIS A 461 12.00 -3.19 10.47
N ASP A 462 13.22 -2.73 10.23
CA ASP A 462 14.33 -2.89 11.19
C ASP A 462 14.06 -2.18 12.52
N ALA A 463 13.39 -1.02 12.48
CA ALA A 463 12.95 -0.32 13.69
C ALA A 463 11.88 -1.13 14.47
N LEU A 464 10.99 -1.84 13.78
CA LEU A 464 10.05 -2.77 14.42
C LEU A 464 10.79 -3.97 15.04
N VAL A 465 11.75 -4.56 14.32
CA VAL A 465 12.56 -5.68 14.83
C VAL A 465 13.39 -5.23 16.05
N ALA A 466 13.98 -4.03 16.01
CA ALA A 466 14.72 -3.49 17.14
C ALA A 466 13.84 -3.26 18.38
N ARG A 467 12.56 -2.91 18.17
CA ARG A 467 11.61 -2.64 19.27
C ARG A 467 10.99 -3.90 19.85
N PHE A 468 10.56 -4.84 19.01
CA PHE A 468 9.74 -5.98 19.42
C PHE A 468 10.48 -7.33 19.34
N GLY A 469 11.62 -7.38 18.67
CA GLY A 469 12.30 -8.62 18.30
C GLY A 469 11.72 -9.26 17.05
N LYS A 470 12.56 -10.02 16.34
CA LYS A 470 12.20 -10.64 15.06
C LYS A 470 10.98 -11.58 15.19
N ASP A 471 10.96 -12.44 16.21
CA ASP A 471 9.90 -13.42 16.40
C ASP A 471 8.52 -12.78 16.60
N GLU A 472 8.46 -11.64 17.31
CA GLU A 472 7.20 -10.92 17.48
C GLU A 472 6.77 -10.23 16.18
N VAL A 473 7.70 -9.60 15.46
CA VAL A 473 7.41 -9.01 14.15
C VAL A 473 6.89 -10.08 13.20
N ASP A 474 7.47 -11.26 13.17
CA ASP A 474 7.04 -12.38 12.34
C ASP A 474 5.62 -12.92 12.70
N ARG A 475 5.10 -12.64 13.91
CA ARG A 475 3.73 -13.02 14.29
C ARG A 475 2.64 -12.12 13.71
N PHE A 476 2.96 -10.87 13.38
CA PHE A 476 1.96 -9.93 12.89
C PHE A 476 2.29 -9.32 11.52
N MET A 477 3.54 -9.38 11.06
CA MET A 477 3.96 -8.74 9.80
C MET A 477 4.59 -9.74 8.82
N ARG A 478 4.27 -9.54 7.53
CA ARG A 478 5.00 -10.10 6.39
C ARG A 478 5.48 -8.96 5.50
N LEU A 479 6.79 -8.93 5.24
CA LEU A 479 7.39 -8.00 4.29
C LEU A 479 7.90 -8.80 3.08
N TYR A 480 7.42 -8.44 1.90
CA TYR A 480 7.87 -8.98 0.62
C TYR A 480 8.53 -7.88 -0.19
N MET A 481 9.82 -8.06 -0.49
CA MET A 481 10.58 -7.18 -1.37
C MET A 481 10.59 -7.79 -2.76
N VAL A 482 10.07 -7.05 -3.77
CA VAL A 482 9.82 -7.58 -5.11
C VAL A 482 10.86 -7.06 -6.09
N PRO A 483 11.78 -7.91 -6.59
CA PRO A 483 12.74 -7.53 -7.61
C PRO A 483 12.05 -7.09 -8.92
N GLY A 484 12.60 -6.06 -9.58
CA GLY A 484 12.10 -5.54 -10.85
C GLY A 484 10.76 -4.80 -10.78
N PHE A 485 10.10 -4.76 -9.63
CA PHE A 485 8.89 -3.96 -9.40
C PHE A 485 9.28 -2.54 -9.04
N GLN A 486 8.74 -1.59 -9.81
CA GLN A 486 8.82 -0.17 -9.60
C GLN A 486 7.55 0.36 -8.91
N HIS A 487 7.26 1.65 -9.01
CA HIS A 487 6.06 2.23 -8.41
C HIS A 487 4.80 1.99 -9.27
N GLY A 488 4.26 0.78 -9.20
CA GLY A 488 3.08 0.37 -10.00
C GLY A 488 3.39 -0.04 -11.45
N ASN A 489 4.66 -0.07 -11.83
CA ASN A 489 5.18 -0.48 -13.15
C ASN A 489 6.46 -1.30 -12.99
N GLY A 490 7.26 -1.46 -14.04
CA GLY A 490 8.55 -2.15 -14.00
C GLY A 490 8.62 -3.38 -14.88
N VAL A 491 9.76 -4.06 -14.82
CA VAL A 491 10.01 -5.29 -15.60
C VAL A 491 9.32 -6.52 -15.02
N PHE A 492 8.83 -6.42 -13.79
CA PHE A 492 7.97 -7.41 -13.13
C PHE A 492 6.90 -6.68 -12.31
N ILE A 493 5.63 -6.81 -12.69
CA ILE A 493 4.50 -6.19 -12.01
C ILE A 493 3.72 -7.29 -11.28
N PRO A 494 3.86 -7.44 -9.96
CA PRO A 494 3.32 -8.56 -9.23
C PRO A 494 1.80 -8.49 -9.11
N SER A 495 1.12 -9.57 -9.51
CA SER A 495 -0.29 -9.85 -9.26
C SER A 495 -0.38 -11.06 -8.34
N VAL A 496 -0.99 -10.91 -7.18
CA VAL A 496 -1.03 -11.94 -6.13
C VAL A 496 -2.22 -11.71 -5.19
N ASP A 497 -2.89 -12.79 -4.77
CA ASP A 497 -4.02 -12.70 -3.84
C ASP A 497 -3.54 -12.46 -2.39
N LEU A 498 -3.15 -11.22 -2.10
CA LEU A 498 -2.79 -10.81 -0.74
C LEU A 498 -4.03 -10.67 0.16
N LEU A 499 -5.21 -10.32 -0.40
CA LEU A 499 -6.42 -10.17 0.40
C LEU A 499 -6.90 -11.52 0.93
N GLY A 500 -6.91 -12.56 0.09
CA GLY A 500 -7.21 -13.91 0.53
C GLY A 500 -6.17 -14.45 1.52
N ALA A 501 -4.90 -14.17 1.31
CA ALA A 501 -3.82 -14.54 2.23
C ALA A 501 -3.96 -13.83 3.59
N LEU A 502 -4.27 -12.53 3.60
CA LEU A 502 -4.51 -11.75 4.82
C LEU A 502 -5.75 -12.27 5.58
N ASP A 503 -6.86 -12.50 4.87
CA ASP A 503 -8.07 -13.03 5.48
C ASP A 503 -7.84 -14.42 6.10
N ALA A 504 -7.10 -15.29 5.42
CA ALA A 504 -6.71 -16.59 5.97
C ALA A 504 -5.85 -16.46 7.23
N TRP A 505 -4.95 -15.49 7.26
CA TRP A 505 -4.11 -15.22 8.42
C TRP A 505 -4.91 -14.69 9.61
N VAL A 506 -5.76 -13.70 9.38
CA VAL A 506 -6.61 -13.09 10.42
C VAL A 506 -7.63 -14.10 10.97
N THR A 507 -8.30 -14.86 10.09
CA THR A 507 -9.45 -15.70 10.49
C THR A 507 -9.08 -17.13 10.90
N ARG A 508 -7.98 -17.68 10.36
CA ARG A 508 -7.58 -19.08 10.55
C ARG A 508 -6.16 -19.24 11.12
N GLY A 509 -5.43 -18.13 11.32
CA GLY A 509 -4.05 -18.17 11.80
C GLY A 509 -3.03 -18.69 10.76
N VAL A 510 -3.42 -18.82 9.49
CA VAL A 510 -2.54 -19.32 8.40
C VAL A 510 -1.71 -18.16 7.87
N ALA A 511 -0.53 -17.96 8.44
CA ALA A 511 0.39 -16.92 8.00
C ALA A 511 0.95 -17.22 6.60
N PRO A 512 0.96 -16.26 5.65
CA PRO A 512 1.58 -16.50 4.35
C PRO A 512 3.09 -16.53 4.47
N GLU A 513 3.72 -17.60 3.97
CA GLU A 513 5.19 -17.76 3.95
C GLU A 513 5.76 -17.39 2.58
N THR A 514 5.62 -18.25 1.60
CA THR A 514 5.98 -17.98 0.22
C THR A 514 4.71 -17.94 -0.62
N LEU A 515 4.50 -16.82 -1.30
CA LEU A 515 3.40 -16.65 -2.24
C LEU A 515 3.96 -16.73 -3.68
N THR A 516 3.10 -17.00 -4.65
CA THR A 516 3.47 -16.91 -6.06
C THR A 516 2.80 -15.68 -6.67
N ALA A 517 3.60 -14.79 -7.24
CA ALA A 517 3.10 -13.67 -8.01
C ALA A 517 3.18 -13.97 -9.51
N THR A 518 2.16 -13.54 -10.26
CA THR A 518 2.14 -13.55 -11.73
C THR A 518 2.45 -12.15 -12.24
N ASP A 519 3.26 -12.07 -13.27
CA ASP A 519 3.67 -10.80 -13.89
C ASP A 519 2.56 -10.26 -14.80
N LEU A 520 2.18 -9.00 -14.58
CA LEU A 520 1.25 -8.26 -15.42
C LEU A 520 1.94 -7.39 -16.47
N ALA A 521 3.28 -7.34 -16.51
CA ALA A 521 4.01 -6.61 -17.53
C ALA A 521 3.71 -7.18 -18.93
N ALA A 522 3.35 -6.31 -19.88
CA ALA A 522 2.85 -6.73 -21.19
C ALA A 522 3.86 -7.62 -21.97
N ALA A 523 5.16 -7.33 -21.82
CA ALA A 523 6.23 -8.08 -22.51
C ALA A 523 6.42 -9.51 -21.96
N THR A 524 6.00 -9.77 -20.72
CA THR A 524 6.28 -11.01 -20.00
C THR A 524 5.05 -11.57 -19.30
N ASN A 525 3.87 -11.24 -19.84
CA ASN A 525 2.58 -11.65 -19.27
C ASN A 525 2.54 -13.17 -19.01
N GLY A 526 2.20 -13.52 -17.76
CA GLY A 526 2.18 -14.92 -17.32
C GLY A 526 3.50 -15.45 -16.73
N ARG A 527 4.61 -14.67 -16.79
CA ARG A 527 5.81 -15.00 -16.01
C ARG A 527 5.45 -15.01 -14.53
N SER A 528 6.02 -15.92 -13.78
CA SER A 528 5.75 -16.01 -12.33
C SER A 528 7.04 -16.09 -11.51
N ARG A 529 6.98 -15.56 -10.29
CA ARG A 529 8.08 -15.61 -9.32
C ARG A 529 7.55 -15.93 -7.92
N PRO A 530 8.32 -16.64 -7.08
CA PRO A 530 7.99 -16.72 -5.68
C PRO A 530 8.19 -15.35 -5.03
N LEU A 531 7.25 -14.91 -4.20
CA LEU A 531 7.43 -13.78 -3.28
C LEU A 531 8.11 -14.31 -2.03
N CYS A 532 9.36 -13.95 -1.85
CA CYS A 532 10.16 -14.34 -0.71
C CYS A 532 10.00 -13.36 0.45
N ARG A 533 9.84 -13.85 1.67
CA ARG A 533 9.87 -12.99 2.86
C ARG A 533 11.23 -12.31 2.98
N TYR A 534 11.23 -11.02 3.26
CA TYR A 534 12.45 -10.27 3.52
C TYR A 534 13.27 -10.90 4.67
N PRO A 535 14.61 -11.02 4.52
CA PRO A 535 15.48 -10.52 3.44
C PRO A 535 15.65 -11.47 2.24
N GLY A 536 14.91 -12.57 2.14
CA GLY A 536 15.02 -13.54 1.05
C GLY A 536 14.66 -12.96 -0.31
N PHE A 537 15.27 -13.52 -1.38
CA PHE A 537 15.03 -13.17 -2.77
C PHE A 537 14.87 -14.41 -3.65
N PRO A 538 14.20 -14.31 -4.83
CA PRO A 538 14.10 -15.43 -5.77
C PRO A 538 15.45 -15.73 -6.40
N ARG A 539 15.95 -16.95 -6.23
CA ARG A 539 17.18 -17.44 -6.87
C ARG A 539 16.84 -18.61 -7.80
N PHE A 540 17.32 -18.55 -9.03
CA PHE A 540 17.15 -19.63 -10.01
C PHE A 540 17.89 -20.90 -9.59
N ILE A 541 17.22 -22.07 -9.72
CA ILE A 541 17.81 -23.36 -9.31
C ILE A 541 18.73 -24.00 -10.36
N GLY A 542 19.07 -23.27 -11.45
CA GLY A 542 19.96 -23.72 -12.50
C GLY A 542 19.31 -24.69 -13.52
N LYS A 543 18.00 -24.95 -13.42
CA LYS A 543 17.23 -25.80 -14.34
C LYS A 543 15.76 -25.43 -14.37
N GLY A 544 15.05 -25.83 -15.42
CA GLY A 544 13.61 -25.56 -15.59
C GLY A 544 13.36 -24.33 -16.43
N ASN A 545 12.10 -23.92 -16.49
CA ASN A 545 11.65 -22.76 -17.26
C ASN A 545 11.85 -21.48 -16.43
N VAL A 546 12.69 -20.55 -16.90
CA VAL A 546 12.97 -19.25 -16.25
C VAL A 546 11.74 -18.36 -16.09
N ASN A 547 10.64 -18.65 -16.76
CA ASN A 547 9.39 -17.91 -16.61
C ASN A 547 8.44 -18.49 -15.54
N LEU A 548 8.81 -19.59 -14.88
CA LEU A 548 7.96 -20.23 -13.88
C LEU A 548 8.56 -20.15 -12.47
N ALA A 549 7.73 -19.77 -11.50
CA ALA A 549 8.10 -19.70 -10.09
C ALA A 549 8.71 -20.99 -9.55
N SER A 550 8.28 -22.17 -10.08
CA SER A 550 8.80 -23.49 -9.69
C SER A 550 10.29 -23.70 -10.04
N SER A 551 10.88 -22.84 -10.85
CA SER A 551 12.31 -22.85 -11.19
C SER A 551 13.17 -21.97 -10.27
N PHE A 552 12.57 -21.42 -9.22
CA PHE A 552 13.23 -20.54 -8.26
C PHE A 552 13.02 -21.04 -6.83
N VAL A 553 13.95 -20.70 -5.95
CA VAL A 553 13.84 -20.86 -4.49
C VAL A 553 14.10 -19.53 -3.81
N CYS A 554 13.54 -19.35 -2.63
CA CYS A 554 13.87 -18.20 -1.79
C CYS A 554 15.24 -18.42 -1.15
N ALA A 555 16.25 -17.67 -1.60
CA ALA A 555 17.58 -17.65 -1.04
C ALA A 555 17.73 -16.48 -0.05
N GLN A 556 18.72 -16.57 0.85
CA GLN A 556 19.13 -15.45 1.70
C GLN A 556 20.33 -14.73 1.05
N PRO A 557 20.46 -13.41 1.24
CA PRO A 557 21.61 -12.63 0.75
C PRO A 557 22.93 -13.12 1.29
#